data_cde911c1244cf82db3bae52d90c252ad
#
_entry.id   cde911c1244cf82db3bae52d90c252ad
#
_cell.length_a   1.000
_cell.length_b   1.000
_cell.length_c   1.000
_cell.angle_alpha   90.00
_cell.angle_beta   90.00
_cell.angle_gamma   90.00
#
_symmetry.space_group_name_H-M   'P 1'
#
loop_
_entity.id
_entity.type
_entity.pdbx_description
1 polymer ?
#
loop_
_entity_poly.entity_id
_entity_poly.type
_entity_poly.pdbx_seq_one_letter_code
_entity_poly.pdbx_strand_id
1 'polypeptide(L)' 'MKSIEDHIEYDKKIADDPQENPAARRHAKEELHELEE' A
#
# COMPACT_ATOMS: atom_id res chain seq x y z
N MET A 1 13.64 -2.59 12.72
CA MET A 1 13.32 -2.29 11.32
C MET A 1 12.12 -3.08 10.87
N LYS A 2 11.28 -2.45 10.04
CA LYS A 2 10.11 -3.14 9.52
C LYS A 2 10.49 -3.96 8.30
N SER A 3 9.90 -5.13 8.15
CA SER A 3 10.17 -6.00 7.03
C SER A 3 9.38 -5.55 5.79
N ILE A 4 9.75 -6.13 4.64
CA ILE A 4 9.01 -5.87 3.40
C ILE A 4 7.56 -6.34 3.55
N GLU A 5 7.35 -7.43 4.26
CA GLU A 5 6.00 -7.94 4.49
C GLU A 5 5.15 -6.94 5.26
N ASP A 6 5.73 -6.29 6.27
CA ASP A 6 5.01 -5.26 7.02
C ASP A 6 4.64 -4.09 6.11
N HIS A 7 5.55 -3.72 5.23
CA HIS A 7 5.30 -2.64 4.29
C HIS A 7 4.16 -2.99 3.32
N ILE A 8 4.16 -4.21 2.83
CA ILE A 8 3.12 -4.68 1.93
C ILE A 8 1.75 -4.66 2.62
N GLU A 9 1.69 -5.12 3.86
CA GLU A 9 0.44 -5.09 4.62
C GLU A 9 -0.06 -3.67 4.84
N TYR A 10 0.85 -2.76 5.11
CA TYR A 10 0.50 -1.36 5.29
C TYR A 10 -0.07 -0.78 4.01
N ASP A 11 0.58 -1.05 2.88
CA ASP A 11 0.12 -0.56 1.59
C ASP A 11 -1.25 -1.12 1.24
N LYS A 12 -1.48 -2.39 1.51
CA LYS A 12 -2.78 -3.00 1.27
C LYS A 12 -3.87 -2.34 2.10
N LYS A 13 -3.55 -2.02 3.34
CA LYS A 13 -4.51 -1.35 4.22
C LYS A 13 -4.87 0.03 3.69
N ILE A 14 -3.86 0.78 3.26
CA ILE A 14 -4.10 2.12 2.70
C ILE A 14 -4.91 2.03 1.41
N ALA A 15 -4.58 1.10 0.54
CA ALA A 15 -5.26 0.96 -0.74
C ALA A 15 -6.74 0.59 -0.57
N ASP A 16 -7.07 -0.12 0.50
CA ASP A 16 -8.44 -0.55 0.76
C ASP A 16 -9.23 0.41 1.64
N ASP A 17 -8.56 1.40 2.22
CA ASP A 17 -9.22 2.32 3.15
C ASP A 17 -10.00 3.39 2.39
N PRO A 18 -11.35 3.38 2.45
CA PRO A 18 -12.15 4.36 1.73
C PRO A 18 -12.03 5.77 2.28
N GLN A 19 -11.49 5.93 3.49
CA GLN A 19 -11.32 7.25 4.10
C GLN A 19 -9.97 7.86 3.80
N GLU A 20 -9.07 7.09 3.21
CA GLU A 20 -7.77 7.61 2.86
C GLU A 20 -7.84 8.50 1.62
N ASN A 21 -6.87 9.41 1.53
CA ASN A 21 -6.78 10.28 0.39
C ASN A 21 -6.64 9.48 -0.90
N PRO A 22 -7.40 9.84 -1.97
CA PRO A 22 -7.29 9.12 -3.24
C PRO A 22 -5.87 9.02 -3.78
N ALA A 23 -5.07 10.06 -3.58
CA ALA A 23 -3.68 10.04 -4.03
C ALA A 23 -2.87 9.02 -3.24
N ALA A 24 -3.10 8.93 -1.93
CA ALA A 24 -2.41 7.94 -1.10
C ALA A 24 -2.79 6.52 -1.49
N ARG A 25 -4.08 6.30 -1.77
CA ARG A 25 -4.56 4.99 -2.18
C ARG A 25 -3.96 4.57 -3.50
N ARG A 26 -3.90 5.49 -4.44
CA ARG A 26 -3.30 5.23 -5.74
C ARG A 26 -1.83 4.91 -5.62
N HIS A 27 -1.12 5.68 -4.80
CA HIS A 27 0.30 5.46 -4.58
C HIS A 27 0.55 4.09 -3.97
N ALA A 28 -0.26 3.70 -2.99
CA ALA A 28 -0.13 2.39 -2.36
C ALA A 28 -0.36 1.27 -3.36
N LYS A 29 -1.34 1.42 -4.23
CA LYS A 29 -1.62 0.42 -5.25
C LYS A 29 -0.45 0.26 -6.22
N GLU A 30 0.15 1.36 -6.62
CA GLU A 30 1.29 1.31 -7.52
C GLU A 30 2.48 0.62 -6.87
N GLU A 31 2.74 0.90 -5.60
CA GLU A 31 3.81 0.24 -4.88
C GLU A 31 3.55 -1.26 -4.73
N LEU A 32 2.31 -1.64 -4.48
CA LEU A 32 1.96 -3.05 -4.38
C LEU A 32 2.25 -3.79 -5.67
N HIS A 33 1.97 -3.17 -6.80
CA HIS A 33 2.26 -3.78 -8.10
C HIS A 33 3.75 -4.03 -8.27
N GLU A 34 4.58 -3.10 -7.83
CA GLU A 34 6.02 -3.26 -7.95
C GLU A 34 6.56 -4.30 -6.99
N LEU A 35 6.00 -4.35 -5.78
CA LEU A 35 6.50 -5.26 -4.75
C LEU A 35 6.03 -6.70 -4.96
N GLU A 36 4.86 -6.87 -5.54
CA GLU A 36 4.30 -8.21 -5.72
C GLU A 36 4.65 -8.85 -7.06
N GLU A 37 5.29 -8.15 -7.92
CA GLU A 37 5.78 -8.74 -9.15
C GLU A 37 7.09 -9.52 -8.95
#